data_1bcf63de8061fee8a14cd3f89be1cb7f
#
_entry.id   1bcf63de8061fee8a14cd3f89be1cb7f
#
_cell.length_a   1.000
_cell.length_b   1.000
_cell.length_c   1.000
_cell.angle_alpha   90.00
_cell.angle_beta   90.00
_cell.angle_gamma   90.00
#
_symmetry.space_group_name_H-M   'P 1'
#
loop_
_entity.id
_entity.type
_entity.pdbx_description
1 polymer ?
#
loop_
_entity_poly.entity_id
_entity_poly.type
_entity_poly.pdbx_seq_one_letter_code
_entity_poly.pdbx_strand_id
1 'polypeptide(L)'
;NLREHCKKADILISAVGIPEMVDDTYVKQDAIIIDVGINRLQFVNSETKANETKLVGDVNFKKVVDIAKKITPVPGGVGPMTIACLMHNTIKAAYKNKKENFANFLGENF
;
A
#
# COMPACT_ATOMS: atom_id res chain seq x y z
N ASN A 1 -0.40 12.57 19.99
CA ASN A 1 -1.45 12.68 18.98
C ASN A 1 -0.98 12.06 17.66
N LEU A 2 -1.65 11.02 17.17
CA LEU A 2 -1.27 10.27 15.97
C LEU A 2 -1.17 11.19 14.73
N ARG A 3 -2.14 12.05 14.54
CA ARG A 3 -2.17 12.98 13.39
C ARG A 3 -0.96 13.88 13.32
N GLU A 4 -0.51 14.42 14.45
CA GLU A 4 0.65 15.29 14.52
C GLU A 4 1.95 14.55 14.16
N HIS A 5 2.06 13.28 14.54
CA HIS A 5 3.20 12.45 14.15
C HIS A 5 3.16 12.12 12.65
N CYS A 6 2.01 11.75 12.13
CA CYS A 6 1.84 11.46 10.71
C CYS A 6 2.16 12.67 9.82
N LYS A 7 1.73 13.88 10.21
CA LYS A 7 2.02 15.13 9.48
C LYS A 7 3.50 15.51 9.41
N LYS A 8 4.36 14.92 10.19
CA LYS A 8 5.82 15.15 10.13
C LYS A 8 6.53 14.17 9.21
N ALA A 9 5.85 13.09 8.79
CA ALA A 9 6.46 12.04 8.00
C ALA A 9 6.59 12.45 6.52
N ASP A 10 7.78 12.25 5.96
CA ASP A 10 8.02 12.36 4.52
C ASP A 10 7.54 11.12 3.76
N ILE A 11 7.53 9.98 4.44
CA ILE A 11 6.97 8.71 3.96
C ILE A 11 6.00 8.19 5.02
N LEU A 12 4.74 8.03 4.66
CA LEU A 12 3.70 7.48 5.52
C LEU A 12 3.24 6.13 4.99
N ILE A 13 3.39 5.09 5.81
CA ILE A 13 2.91 3.74 5.52
C ILE A 13 1.67 3.50 6.37
N SER A 14 0.53 3.24 5.73
CA SER A 14 -0.74 2.93 6.41
C SER A 14 -1.07 1.45 6.31
N ALA A 15 -1.24 0.80 7.44
CA ALA A 15 -1.57 -0.62 7.58
C ALA A 15 -2.45 -0.84 8.83
N VAL A 16 -3.53 -0.07 8.95
CA VAL A 16 -4.39 -0.04 10.14
C VAL A 16 -5.64 -0.92 10.00
N GLY A 17 -6.02 -1.27 8.77
CA GLY A 17 -7.20 -2.08 8.48
C GLY A 17 -8.53 -1.34 8.71
N ILE A 18 -8.52 -0.03 8.68
CA ILE A 18 -9.72 0.82 8.82
C ILE A 18 -9.91 1.60 7.53
N PRO A 19 -11.04 1.36 6.80
CA PRO A 19 -11.30 1.99 5.52
C PRO A 19 -11.22 3.51 5.57
N GLU A 20 -10.42 4.10 4.70
CA GLU A 20 -10.33 5.55 4.46
C GLU A 20 -10.07 6.40 5.73
N MET A 21 -9.49 5.79 6.78
CA MET A 21 -9.19 6.47 8.05
C MET A 21 -8.19 7.62 7.88
N VAL A 22 -7.19 7.44 7.00
CA VAL A 22 -6.13 8.41 6.76
C VAL A 22 -6.60 9.39 5.69
N ASP A 23 -6.95 10.59 6.09
CA ASP A 23 -7.33 11.69 5.21
C ASP A 23 -6.24 12.77 5.13
N ASP A 24 -6.56 13.90 4.51
CA ASP A 24 -5.68 15.06 4.37
C ASP A 24 -5.19 15.64 5.70
N THR A 25 -5.92 15.40 6.81
CA THR A 25 -5.50 15.85 8.14
C THR A 25 -4.34 15.06 8.74
N TYR A 26 -4.00 13.91 8.17
CA TYR A 26 -2.88 13.06 8.58
C TYR A 26 -1.62 13.24 7.73
N VAL A 27 -1.74 13.84 6.55
CA VAL A 27 -0.68 13.82 5.54
C VAL A 27 0.03 15.17 5.47
N LYS A 28 1.36 15.12 5.35
CA LYS A 28 2.20 16.27 5.05
C LYS A 28 2.14 16.57 3.55
N GLN A 29 2.19 17.85 3.18
CA GLN A 29 2.34 18.25 1.79
C GLN A 29 3.59 17.59 1.17
N ASP A 30 3.46 17.08 -0.04
CA ASP A 30 4.50 16.38 -0.80
C ASP A 30 5.04 15.08 -0.16
N ALA A 31 4.31 14.48 0.77
CA ALA A 31 4.67 13.18 1.33
C ALA A 31 4.47 12.04 0.32
N ILE A 32 5.21 10.95 0.54
CA ILE A 32 5.01 9.68 -0.17
C ILE A 32 4.12 8.80 0.69
N ILE A 33 3.02 8.32 0.13
CA ILE A 33 2.02 7.54 0.85
C ILE A 33 1.99 6.11 0.32
N ILE A 34 2.19 5.15 1.22
CA ILE A 34 2.11 3.72 0.94
C ILE A 34 0.92 3.14 1.70
N ASP A 35 -0.15 2.86 0.97
CA ASP A 35 -1.37 2.27 1.52
C ASP A 35 -1.34 0.75 1.39
N VAL A 36 -1.17 0.06 2.52
CA VAL A 36 -1.17 -1.41 2.61
C VAL A 36 -2.58 -1.94 2.83
N GLY A 37 -3.52 -1.07 3.21
CA GLY A 37 -4.89 -1.45 3.52
C GLY A 37 -5.63 -2.04 2.32
N ILE A 38 -6.38 -3.11 2.57
CA ILE A 38 -7.33 -3.69 1.61
C ILE A 38 -8.63 -3.97 2.36
N ASN A 39 -9.60 -3.11 2.18
CA ASN A 39 -10.87 -3.16 2.86
C ASN A 39 -12.00 -3.36 1.84
N ARG A 40 -12.97 -4.20 2.17
CA ARG A 40 -14.18 -4.42 1.36
C ARG A 40 -15.32 -3.63 1.94
N LEU A 41 -15.77 -2.62 1.21
CA LEU A 41 -16.98 -1.88 1.54
C LEU A 41 -18.16 -2.42 0.73
N GLN A 42 -19.23 -2.78 1.43
CA GLN A 42 -20.50 -3.11 0.82
C GLN A 42 -21.39 -1.86 0.79
N PHE A 43 -21.97 -1.59 -0.34
CA PHE A 43 -22.92 -0.49 -0.51
C PHE A 43 -24.04 -0.89 -1.47
N VAL A 44 -25.17 -0.24 -1.32
CA VAL A 44 -26.29 -0.41 -2.26
C VAL A 44 -26.14 0.63 -3.34
N ASN A 45 -26.00 0.20 -4.58
CA ASN A 45 -25.96 1.08 -5.73
C ASN A 45 -27.34 1.80 -5.84
N SER A 46 -27.31 3.12 -5.84
CA SER A 46 -28.55 3.93 -5.86
C SER A 46 -29.37 3.78 -7.14
N GLU A 47 -28.73 3.45 -8.25
CA GLU A 47 -29.36 3.29 -9.57
C GLU A 47 -29.89 1.87 -9.78
N THR A 48 -29.06 0.85 -9.50
CA THR A 48 -29.38 -0.55 -9.77
C THR A 48 -30.08 -1.26 -8.61
N LYS A 49 -30.09 -0.66 -7.40
CA LYS A 49 -30.55 -1.27 -6.13
C LYS A 49 -29.83 -2.57 -5.76
N ALA A 50 -28.74 -2.88 -6.43
CA ALA A 50 -27.94 -4.06 -6.16
C ALA A 50 -26.91 -3.80 -5.04
N ASN A 51 -26.60 -4.85 -4.28
CA ASN A 51 -25.48 -4.83 -3.33
C ASN A 51 -24.17 -4.94 -4.12
N GLU A 52 -23.36 -3.94 -4.05
CA GLU A 52 -22.05 -3.88 -4.69
C GLU A 52 -20.94 -3.87 -3.65
N THR A 53 -19.76 -4.36 -4.04
CA THR A 53 -18.57 -4.38 -3.19
C THR A 53 -17.48 -3.54 -3.85
N LYS A 54 -16.92 -2.61 -3.09
CA LYS A 54 -15.78 -1.81 -3.51
C LYS A 54 -14.57 -2.11 -2.64
N LEU A 55 -13.40 -2.25 -3.26
CA LEU A 55 -12.13 -2.32 -2.55
C LEU A 55 -11.59 -0.90 -2.33
N VAL A 56 -11.23 -0.60 -1.10
CA VAL A 56 -10.59 0.66 -0.70
C VAL A 56 -9.42 0.38 0.23
N GLY A 57 -8.47 1.31 0.28
CA GLY A 57 -7.38 1.27 1.23
C GLY A 57 -7.75 1.85 2.60
N ASP A 58 -6.73 2.02 3.42
CA ASP A 58 -6.83 2.74 4.68
C ASP A 58 -6.75 4.26 4.48
N VAL A 59 -6.26 4.68 3.30
CA VAL A 59 -6.13 6.10 2.94
C VAL A 59 -7.31 6.54 2.07
N ASN A 60 -7.90 7.68 2.41
CA ASN A 60 -8.90 8.33 1.56
C ASN A 60 -8.20 8.93 0.34
N PHE A 61 -8.10 8.13 -0.72
CA PHE A 61 -7.35 8.45 -1.93
C PHE A 61 -7.77 9.81 -2.52
N LYS A 62 -9.06 10.07 -2.58
CA LYS A 62 -9.60 11.30 -3.18
C LYS A 62 -9.16 12.57 -2.46
N LYS A 63 -9.04 12.50 -1.13
CA LYS A 63 -8.63 13.67 -0.32
C LYS A 63 -7.11 13.85 -0.28
N VAL A 64 -6.35 12.80 -0.54
CA VAL A 64 -4.89 12.78 -0.34
C VAL A 64 -4.11 12.90 -1.65
N VAL A 65 -4.67 12.50 -2.78
CA VAL A 65 -3.97 12.43 -4.07
C VAL A 65 -3.37 13.77 -4.52
N ASP A 66 -4.07 14.88 -4.27
CA ASP A 66 -3.61 16.22 -4.70
C ASP A 66 -2.53 16.82 -3.79
N ILE A 67 -2.38 16.30 -2.58
CA ILE A 67 -1.37 16.79 -1.61
C ILE A 67 -0.15 15.86 -1.51
N ALA A 68 -0.30 14.60 -1.87
CA ALA A 68 0.79 13.63 -1.87
C ALA A 68 1.68 13.81 -3.10
N LYS A 69 3.00 13.69 -2.91
CA LYS A 69 3.94 13.62 -4.04
C LYS A 69 3.78 12.32 -4.83
N LYS A 70 3.54 11.22 -4.11
CA LYS A 70 3.25 9.88 -4.65
C LYS A 70 2.32 9.15 -3.70
N ILE A 71 1.39 8.39 -4.24
CA ILE A 71 0.48 7.56 -3.47
C ILE A 71 0.25 6.24 -4.20
N THR A 72 0.28 5.13 -3.46
CA THR A 72 -0.08 3.82 -4.03
C THR A 72 -1.60 3.71 -4.18
N PRO A 73 -2.09 3.20 -5.33
CA PRO A 73 -3.53 2.93 -5.48
C PRO A 73 -3.95 1.67 -4.71
N VAL A 74 -5.24 1.57 -4.38
CA VAL A 74 -5.87 0.35 -3.90
C VAL A 74 -7.16 0.14 -4.70
N PRO A 75 -7.33 -1.00 -5.40
CA PRO A 75 -6.36 -2.08 -5.62
C PRO A 75 -5.23 -1.72 -6.61
N GLY A 76 -4.23 -2.62 -6.73
CA GLY A 76 -3.19 -2.52 -7.76
C GLY A 76 -1.88 -1.85 -7.31
N GLY A 77 -1.75 -1.50 -6.04
CA GLY A 77 -0.55 -0.91 -5.44
C GLY A 77 0.33 -1.95 -4.74
N VAL A 78 0.24 -2.02 -3.41
CA VAL A 78 1.09 -2.88 -2.56
C VAL A 78 0.84 -4.38 -2.79
N GLY A 79 -0.41 -4.79 -3.09
CA GLY A 79 -0.76 -6.20 -3.28
C GLY A 79 0.12 -6.91 -4.31
N PRO A 80 0.22 -6.45 -5.56
CA PRO A 80 1.10 -7.03 -6.56
C PRO A 80 2.58 -7.07 -6.15
N MET A 81 3.07 -6.02 -5.47
CA MET A 81 4.44 -5.97 -4.94
C MET A 81 4.68 -7.01 -3.84
N THR A 82 3.69 -7.28 -3.01
CA THR A 82 3.77 -8.33 -1.98
C THR A 82 4.04 -9.69 -2.61
N ILE A 83 3.36 -10.02 -3.70
CA ILE A 83 3.55 -11.28 -4.43
C ILE A 83 4.95 -11.34 -5.04
N ALA A 84 5.40 -10.28 -5.72
CA ALA A 84 6.73 -10.21 -6.31
C ALA A 84 7.83 -10.35 -5.26
N CYS A 85 7.71 -9.66 -4.12
CA CYS A 85 8.66 -9.76 -3.01
C CYS A 85 8.64 -11.14 -2.35
N LEU A 86 7.47 -11.78 -2.23
CA LEU A 86 7.37 -13.15 -1.70
C LEU A 86 8.15 -14.13 -2.58
N MET A 87 7.97 -14.08 -3.89
CA MET A 87 8.71 -14.94 -4.84
C MET A 87 10.22 -14.68 -4.75
N HIS A 88 10.63 -13.42 -4.77
CA HIS A 88 12.05 -13.04 -4.62
C HIS A 88 12.64 -13.56 -3.30
N ASN A 89 11.96 -13.33 -2.18
CA ASN A 89 12.45 -13.78 -0.86
C ASN A 89 12.50 -15.30 -0.74
N THR A 90 11.55 -16.02 -1.35
CA THR A 90 11.52 -17.48 -1.36
C THR A 90 12.75 -18.05 -2.09
N ILE A 91 13.06 -17.53 -3.27
CA ILE A 91 14.23 -17.94 -4.05
C ILE A 91 15.51 -17.58 -3.29
N LYS A 92 15.61 -16.37 -2.75
CA LYS A 92 16.76 -15.92 -1.93
C LYS A 92 17.00 -16.84 -0.73
N ALA A 93 15.93 -17.25 -0.05
CA ALA A 93 16.04 -18.20 1.08
C ALA A 93 16.56 -19.58 0.64
N ALA A 94 16.12 -20.08 -0.52
CA ALA A 94 16.59 -21.36 -1.06
C ALA A 94 18.08 -21.32 -1.37
N TYR A 95 18.57 -20.25 -2.04
CA TYR A 95 20.02 -20.08 -2.30
C TYR A 95 20.83 -19.98 -1.01
N LYS A 96 20.34 -19.22 -0.01
CA LYS A 96 20.99 -19.13 1.29
C LYS A 96 21.12 -20.49 1.98
N ASN A 97 20.08 -21.32 1.92
CA ASN A 97 20.10 -22.66 2.52
C ASN A 97 21.10 -23.59 1.83
N LYS A 98 21.30 -23.43 0.51
CA LYS A 98 22.31 -24.17 -0.26
C LYS A 98 23.72 -23.58 -0.16
N LYS A 99 23.90 -22.49 0.59
CA LYS A 99 25.16 -21.72 0.66
C LYS A 99 25.62 -21.19 -0.72
N GLU A 100 24.71 -21.00 -1.64
CA GLU A 100 24.98 -20.45 -2.96
C GLU A 100 24.79 -18.92 -2.95
N ASN A 101 25.48 -18.23 -3.87
CA ASN A 101 25.38 -16.78 -3.96
C ASN A 101 24.17 -16.37 -4.82
N PHE A 102 23.15 -15.83 -4.17
CA PHE A 102 21.93 -15.35 -4.84
C PHE A 102 22.18 -14.18 -5.80
N ALA A 103 23.19 -13.37 -5.56
CA ALA A 103 23.54 -12.26 -6.45
C ALA A 103 23.95 -12.76 -7.85
N ASN A 104 24.59 -13.92 -7.94
CA ASN A 104 24.96 -14.54 -9.22
C ASN A 104 23.75 -14.97 -10.05
N PHE A 105 22.63 -15.28 -9.40
CA PHE A 105 21.37 -15.63 -10.07
C PHE A 105 20.68 -14.42 -10.69
N LEU A 106 20.71 -13.28 -9.99
CA LEU A 106 20.02 -12.05 -10.43
C LEU A 106 20.89 -11.21 -11.40
N GLY A 107 22.17 -11.52 -11.56
CA GLY A 107 23.14 -10.66 -12.24
C GLY A 107 23.55 -9.47 -11.37
N GLU A 108 24.60 -8.78 -11.80
CA GLU A 108 25.24 -7.69 -11.02
C GLU A 108 24.36 -6.42 -10.84
N ASN A 109 23.15 -6.39 -11.43
CA ASN A 109 22.28 -5.19 -11.47
C ASN A 109 21.08 -5.29 -10.53
N PHE A 110 21.11 -6.17 -9.54
CA PHE A 110 19.99 -6.31 -8.61
C PHE A 110 20.42 -6.17 -7.15
#